data_28303030469dc26e0fef7fd41d494d9f
#
_entry.id   28303030469dc26e0fef7fd41d494d9f
#
_cell.length_a   1.000
_cell.length_b   1.000
_cell.length_c   1.000
_cell.angle_alpha   90.00
_cell.angle_beta   90.00
_cell.angle_gamma   90.00
#
_symmetry.space_group_name_H-M   'P 1'
#
loop_
_entity.id
_entity.type
_entity.pdbx_description
1 polymer ?
#
loop_
_entity_poly.entity_id
_entity_poly.type
_entity_poly.pdbx_seq_one_letter_code
_entity_poly.pdbx_strand_id
1 'polypeptide(L)'
;MNDLEFQLRLQIDVAVLDVWIEEGWLLPQAATGERQFRDADVARGQLILDLTRNMGVNDAGVDIVMDLIDQLHGVRGTMRRLLTAIEQQEEDIKRRLLGALDEIEGIDRL
;
A
#
# COMPACT_ATOMS: atom_id res chain seq x y z
N MET A 1 -4.70 16.68 1.76
CA MET A 1 -4.71 17.42 3.04
C MET A 1 -3.27 17.78 3.44
N ASN A 2 -3.11 18.85 4.20
CA ASN A 2 -1.82 19.29 4.70
C ASN A 2 -1.43 18.56 6.00
N ASP A 3 -0.25 18.90 6.57
CA ASP A 3 0.26 18.28 7.79
C ASP A 3 -0.72 18.40 8.97
N LEU A 4 -1.27 19.58 9.19
CA LEU A 4 -2.17 19.84 10.31
C LEU A 4 -3.47 19.04 10.18
N GLU A 5 -4.06 19.04 9.01
CA GLU A 5 -5.28 18.27 8.72
C GLU A 5 -5.07 16.77 8.92
N PHE A 6 -3.93 16.25 8.48
CA PHE A 6 -3.55 14.85 8.65
C PHE A 6 -3.37 14.51 10.14
N GLN A 7 -2.66 15.35 10.89
CA GLN A 7 -2.47 15.16 12.33
C GLN A 7 -3.80 15.15 13.08
N LEU A 8 -4.69 16.08 12.76
CA LEU A 8 -6.01 16.14 13.39
C LEU A 8 -6.87 14.93 13.04
N ARG A 9 -6.81 14.49 11.79
CA ARG A 9 -7.57 13.32 11.33
C ARG A 9 -7.18 12.06 12.08
N LEU A 10 -5.89 11.85 12.33
CA LEU A 10 -5.36 10.66 13.00
C LEU A 10 -5.15 10.84 14.50
N GLN A 11 -5.34 12.06 15.01
CA GLN A 11 -5.10 12.39 16.41
C GLN A 11 -3.66 12.07 16.84
N ILE A 12 -2.72 12.52 16.06
CA ILE A 12 -1.28 12.40 16.31
C ILE A 12 -0.65 13.78 16.37
N ASP A 13 0.49 13.88 17.06
CA ASP A 13 1.27 15.11 17.05
C ASP A 13 2.34 15.12 15.95
N VAL A 14 2.98 16.25 15.75
CA VAL A 14 3.98 16.43 14.71
C VAL A 14 5.20 15.52 14.92
N ALA A 15 5.56 15.23 16.16
CA ALA A 15 6.70 14.36 16.47
C ALA A 15 6.45 12.94 15.98
N VAL A 16 5.25 12.43 16.17
CA VAL A 16 4.83 11.11 15.66
C VAL A 16 4.85 11.09 14.14
N LEU A 17 4.28 12.13 13.52
CA LEU A 17 4.25 12.24 12.06
C LEU A 17 5.67 12.25 11.47
N ASP A 18 6.56 13.03 12.07
CA ASP A 18 7.95 13.13 11.59
C ASP A 18 8.68 11.78 11.69
N VAL A 19 8.47 11.02 12.76
CA VAL A 19 9.03 9.66 12.89
C VAL A 19 8.53 8.76 11.78
N TRP A 20 7.23 8.77 11.48
CA TRP A 20 6.65 7.93 10.43
C TRP A 20 7.24 8.24 9.05
N ILE A 21 7.48 9.51 8.78
CA ILE A 21 8.08 9.94 7.51
C ILE A 21 9.58 9.58 7.48
N GLU A 22 10.29 9.79 8.57
CA GLU A 22 11.71 9.46 8.68
C GLU A 22 11.97 7.96 8.52
N GLU A 23 11.11 7.12 9.10
CA GLU A 23 11.18 5.67 8.96
C GLU A 23 10.74 5.17 7.57
N GLY A 24 10.18 6.02 6.74
CA GLY A 24 9.68 5.64 5.42
C GLY A 24 8.34 4.92 5.45
N TRP A 25 7.63 4.96 6.57
CA TRP A 25 6.29 4.35 6.69
C TRP A 25 5.20 5.16 5.99
N LEU A 26 5.43 6.46 5.85
CA LEU A 26 4.63 7.37 5.04
C LEU A 26 5.52 8.07 4.03
N LEU A 27 5.02 8.17 2.79
CA LEU A 27 5.70 8.85 1.70
C LEU A 27 4.74 9.90 1.09
N PRO A 28 4.48 11.01 1.79
CA PRO A 28 3.58 12.04 1.28
C PRO A 28 4.15 12.71 0.04
N GLN A 29 3.27 13.19 -0.80
CA GLN A 29 3.69 13.95 -1.97
C GLN A 29 4.17 15.34 -1.54
N ALA A 30 5.33 15.75 -2.06
CA ALA A 30 5.83 17.11 -1.89
C ALA A 30 5.44 17.92 -3.11
N ALA A 31 4.51 18.86 -2.95
CA ALA A 31 4.19 19.85 -3.98
C ALA A 31 4.50 21.23 -3.41
N THR A 32 5.28 22.03 -4.13
CA THR A 32 5.61 23.42 -3.77
C THR A 32 6.18 23.59 -2.33
N GLY A 33 6.97 22.63 -1.87
CA GLY A 33 7.61 22.67 -0.55
C GLY A 33 6.73 22.24 0.63
N GLU A 34 5.45 21.98 0.42
CA GLU A 34 4.54 21.46 1.43
C GLU A 34 4.18 20.00 1.17
N ARG A 35 4.08 19.22 2.25
CA ARG A 35 3.65 17.82 2.17
C ARG A 35 2.14 17.76 1.96
N GLN A 36 1.71 16.89 1.06
CA GLN A 36 0.29 16.63 0.79
C GLN A 36 -0.02 15.17 1.08
N PHE A 37 -1.09 14.93 1.82
CA PHE A 37 -1.53 13.60 2.23
C PHE A 37 -2.84 13.24 1.52
N ARG A 38 -2.96 11.97 1.14
CA ARG A 38 -4.12 11.41 0.46
C ARG A 38 -4.86 10.45 1.38
N ASP A 39 -6.03 9.99 0.96
CA ASP A 39 -6.81 8.99 1.70
C ASP A 39 -6.02 7.70 1.94
N ALA A 40 -5.19 7.30 0.98
CA ALA A 40 -4.30 6.15 1.15
C ALA A 40 -3.31 6.35 2.31
N ASP A 41 -2.82 7.58 2.50
CA ASP A 41 -1.94 7.90 3.63
C ASP A 41 -2.68 7.84 4.96
N VAL A 42 -3.94 8.25 4.98
CA VAL A 42 -4.79 8.14 6.17
C VAL A 42 -4.99 6.67 6.56
N ALA A 43 -5.33 5.82 5.60
CA ALA A 43 -5.50 4.39 5.83
C ALA A 43 -4.19 3.76 6.34
N ARG A 44 -3.08 4.14 5.76
CA ARG A 44 -1.75 3.69 6.15
C ARG A 44 -1.39 4.13 7.57
N GLY A 45 -1.67 5.38 7.92
CA GLY A 45 -1.46 5.90 9.28
C GLY A 45 -2.36 5.22 10.30
N GLN A 46 -3.59 4.94 9.94
CA GLN A 46 -4.52 4.20 10.80
C GLN A 46 -3.99 2.80 11.11
N LEU A 47 -3.44 2.12 10.12
CA LEU A 47 -2.81 0.82 10.32
C LEU A 47 -1.61 0.90 11.26
N ILE A 48 -0.75 1.92 11.11
CA ILE A 48 0.39 2.12 12.02
C ILE A 48 -0.09 2.31 13.46
N LEU A 49 -1.15 3.08 13.66
CA LEU A 49 -1.74 3.27 14.98
C LEU A 49 -2.29 1.98 15.56
N ASP A 50 -2.97 1.18 14.75
CA ASP A 50 -3.49 -0.12 15.19
C ASP A 50 -2.35 -1.05 15.61
N LEU A 51 -1.29 -1.11 14.84
CA LEU A 51 -0.13 -1.93 15.17
C LEU A 51 0.56 -1.46 16.47
N THR A 52 0.77 -0.17 16.63
CA THR A 52 1.53 0.38 17.76
C THR A 52 0.70 0.52 19.02
N ARG A 53 -0.47 1.14 18.94
CA ARG A 53 -1.31 1.44 20.12
C ARG A 53 -2.15 0.25 20.56
N ASN A 54 -2.75 -0.46 19.63
CA ASN A 54 -3.70 -1.54 19.96
C ASN A 54 -3.03 -2.89 20.09
N MET A 55 -1.99 -3.15 19.31
CA MET A 55 -1.31 -4.44 19.28
C MET A 55 0.04 -4.46 19.96
N GLY A 56 0.58 -3.30 20.31
CA GLY A 56 1.87 -3.20 20.98
C GLY A 56 3.07 -3.61 20.15
N VAL A 57 2.95 -3.52 18.82
CA VAL A 57 4.05 -3.86 17.90
C VAL A 57 5.14 -2.79 18.01
N ASN A 58 6.39 -3.20 18.17
CA ASN A 58 7.52 -2.28 18.23
C ASN A 58 7.89 -1.75 16.83
N ASP A 59 8.79 -0.77 16.79
CA ASP A 59 9.18 -0.12 15.53
C ASP A 59 9.74 -1.10 14.51
N ALA A 60 10.55 -2.06 14.94
CA ALA A 60 11.09 -3.09 14.05
C ALA A 60 9.97 -3.94 13.42
N GLY A 61 8.95 -4.28 14.20
CA GLY A 61 7.78 -5.01 13.70
C GLY A 61 6.93 -4.18 12.76
N VAL A 62 6.72 -2.90 13.05
CA VAL A 62 6.01 -1.99 12.14
C VAL A 62 6.74 -1.87 10.81
N ASP A 63 8.05 -1.74 10.85
CA ASP A 63 8.89 -1.66 9.64
C ASP A 63 8.71 -2.88 8.74
N ILE A 64 8.71 -4.08 9.33
CA ILE A 64 8.47 -5.33 8.60
C ILE A 64 7.08 -5.35 7.98
N VAL A 65 6.05 -5.01 8.75
CA VAL A 65 4.65 -5.02 8.26
C VAL A 65 4.47 -4.02 7.12
N MET A 66 5.01 -2.82 7.25
CA MET A 66 4.88 -1.79 6.22
C MET A 66 5.61 -2.20 4.93
N ASP A 67 6.77 -2.83 5.05
CA ASP A 67 7.50 -3.38 3.89
C ASP A 67 6.70 -4.48 3.18
N LEU A 68 6.12 -5.40 3.94
CA LEU A 68 5.27 -6.47 3.38
C LEU A 68 4.04 -5.91 2.67
N ILE A 69 3.42 -4.88 3.23
CA ILE A 69 2.27 -4.21 2.61
C ILE A 69 2.68 -3.54 1.29
N ASP A 70 3.84 -2.90 1.26
CA ASP A 70 4.36 -2.28 0.03
C ASP A 70 4.62 -3.33 -1.05
N GLN A 71 5.19 -4.48 -0.67
CA GLN A 71 5.37 -5.61 -1.59
C GLN A 71 4.04 -6.14 -2.11
N LEU A 72 3.04 -6.29 -1.24
CA LEU A 72 1.72 -6.76 -1.62
C LEU A 72 1.06 -5.80 -2.63
N HIS A 73 1.13 -4.49 -2.39
CA HIS A 73 0.60 -3.48 -3.31
C HIS A 73 1.34 -3.51 -4.65
N GLY A 74 2.65 -3.72 -4.65
CA GLY A 74 3.46 -3.87 -5.87
C GLY A 74 3.00 -5.07 -6.70
N VAL A 75 2.77 -6.22 -6.07
CA VAL A 75 2.26 -7.43 -6.72
C VAL A 75 0.87 -7.19 -7.31
N ARG A 76 -0.04 -6.58 -6.56
CA ARG A 76 -1.38 -6.23 -7.05
C ARG A 76 -1.33 -5.29 -8.24
N GLY A 77 -0.46 -4.29 -8.21
CA GLY A 77 -0.26 -3.37 -9.33
C GLY A 77 0.25 -4.08 -10.58
N THR A 78 1.18 -5.00 -10.42
CA THR A 78 1.69 -5.84 -11.52
C THR A 78 0.58 -6.71 -12.10
N MET A 79 -0.24 -7.32 -11.24
CA MET A 79 -1.38 -8.14 -11.67
C MET A 79 -2.39 -7.31 -12.47
N ARG A 80 -2.72 -6.10 -12.01
CA ARG A 80 -3.63 -5.21 -12.74
C ARG A 80 -3.10 -4.85 -14.11
N ARG A 81 -1.80 -4.55 -14.23
CA ARG A 81 -1.16 -4.24 -15.51
C ARG A 81 -1.19 -5.44 -16.44
N LEU A 82 -0.94 -6.61 -15.91
CA LEU A 82 -1.00 -7.86 -16.68
C LEU A 82 -2.40 -8.13 -17.21
N LEU A 83 -3.43 -8.01 -16.35
CA LEU A 83 -4.83 -8.19 -16.74
C LEU A 83 -5.25 -7.17 -17.81
N THR A 84 -4.83 -5.92 -17.68
CA THR A 84 -5.09 -4.89 -18.69
C THR A 84 -4.45 -5.24 -20.02
N ALA A 85 -3.21 -5.73 -20.01
CA ALA A 85 -2.52 -6.14 -21.22
C ALA A 85 -3.25 -7.33 -21.91
N ILE A 86 -3.75 -8.27 -21.11
CA ILE A 86 -4.54 -9.41 -21.63
C ILE A 86 -5.85 -8.91 -22.26
N GLU A 87 -6.55 -7.99 -21.61
CA GLU A 87 -7.80 -7.42 -22.12
C GLU A 87 -7.64 -6.70 -23.47
N GLN A 88 -6.44 -6.22 -23.77
CA GLN A 88 -6.12 -5.55 -25.02
C GLN A 88 -5.80 -6.52 -26.15
N GLN A 89 -5.71 -7.83 -25.88
CA GLN A 89 -5.46 -8.85 -26.89
C GLN A 89 -6.73 -9.22 -27.65
N GLU A 90 -6.55 -9.86 -28.83
CA GLU A 90 -7.64 -10.47 -29.56
C GLU A 90 -8.33 -11.52 -28.68
N GLU A 91 -9.63 -11.72 -28.90
CA GLU A 91 -10.47 -12.58 -28.06
C GLU A 91 -9.91 -14.01 -27.92
N ASP A 92 -9.35 -14.53 -28.97
CA ASP A 92 -8.78 -15.88 -29.01
C ASP A 92 -7.53 -16.00 -28.11
N ILE A 93 -6.63 -15.03 -28.22
CA ILE A 93 -5.40 -14.94 -27.40
C ILE A 93 -5.77 -14.71 -25.95
N LYS A 94 -6.71 -13.83 -25.67
CA LYS A 94 -7.23 -13.53 -24.34
C LYS A 94 -7.72 -14.80 -23.64
N ARG A 95 -8.53 -15.61 -24.31
CA ARG A 95 -9.03 -16.88 -23.75
C ARG A 95 -7.93 -17.86 -23.43
N ARG A 96 -6.92 -17.97 -24.28
CA ARG A 96 -5.76 -18.85 -24.03
C ARG A 96 -4.96 -18.40 -22.83
N LEU A 97 -4.73 -17.09 -22.68
CA LEU A 97 -3.98 -16.53 -21.55
C LEU A 97 -4.73 -16.73 -20.24
N LEU A 98 -6.04 -16.47 -20.22
CA LEU A 98 -6.87 -16.66 -19.02
C LEU A 98 -6.95 -18.13 -18.62
N GLY A 99 -7.06 -19.04 -19.60
CA GLY A 99 -7.01 -20.48 -19.34
C GLY A 99 -5.70 -20.93 -18.72
N ALA A 100 -4.59 -20.41 -19.21
CA ALA A 100 -3.26 -20.72 -18.66
C ALA A 100 -3.12 -20.21 -17.21
N LEU A 101 -3.65 -19.03 -16.90
CA LEU A 101 -3.66 -18.49 -15.53
C LEU A 101 -4.50 -19.35 -14.58
N ASP A 102 -5.66 -19.84 -15.03
CA ASP A 102 -6.49 -20.76 -14.24
C ASP A 102 -5.76 -22.07 -13.91
N GLU A 103 -5.00 -22.61 -14.85
CA GLU A 103 -4.18 -23.81 -14.61
C GLU A 103 -3.12 -23.55 -13.54
N ILE A 104 -2.45 -22.40 -13.59
CA ILE A 104 -1.45 -22.00 -12.57
C ILE A 104 -2.10 -21.84 -11.20
N GLU A 105 -3.25 -21.18 -11.11
CA GLU A 105 -3.98 -21.03 -9.86
C GLU A 105 -4.44 -22.38 -9.30
N GLY A 106 -4.87 -23.29 -10.18
CA GLY A 106 -5.22 -24.65 -9.78
C GLY A 106 -4.06 -25.42 -9.18
N ILE A 107 -2.85 -25.23 -9.69
CA ILE A 107 -1.63 -25.84 -9.15
C ILE A 107 -1.32 -25.27 -7.76
N ASP A 108 -1.45 -23.96 -7.56
CA ASP A 108 -1.17 -23.30 -6.29
C ASP A 108 -2.12 -23.75 -5.17
N ARG A 109 -3.31 -24.22 -5.52
CA ARG A 109 -4.29 -24.75 -4.55
C ARG A 109 -4.04 -26.19 -4.13
N LEU A 110 -3.18 -26.89 -4.80
CA LEU A 110 -2.82 -28.26 -4.46
C LEU A 110 -1.81 -28.28 -3.32
#